data_daddf01176910a8d1dbb7b062ebdf4c9
#
_entry.id   daddf01176910a8d1dbb7b062ebdf4c9
#
_cell.length_a   1.000
_cell.length_b   1.000
_cell.length_c   1.000
_cell.angle_alpha   90.00
_cell.angle_beta   90.00
_cell.angle_gamma   90.00
#
_symmetry.space_group_name_H-M   'P 1'
#
loop_
_entity.id
_entity.type
_entity.pdbx_description
1 polymer ?
#
loop_
_entity_poly.entity_id
_entity_poly.type
_entity_poly.pdbx_seq_one_letter_code
_entity_poly.pdbx_strand_id
1 'polypeptide(L)'
;MKYINKNFSVENVRVKSLINKFSTPIYCYSFQRLKSNIDEFKKNFKSFDPLICFAVKSNTNVSLIREIRKLGCGADVVSIGELIKSLKAGVNPKKIVFSGVGKTSKEISYAINKKILLINAESKSEINLIEKIAKSKRKVINIGIRLNPNTDAKTLSQISTGKEENKFGVTEKTFLELAKYVKNSKYLNLKCLSVHIGSQILNHQPYQKMLKVVNSVIKKTGHKFDFIDLGGGMGIKYDNKTKSLNYKKYNLIIKKFLKKNNVKIIFEPGRSIIADTAVLLTKIIYIKKTSKKNFIILDAGMNDLMRPALYGSKHQIIPLKKNNKVINKIHDFVGPICESTDKFLSLKKYQKVNEKDILAIYDVGAYGMVLSSNYNLRTKPPEIMIKKSSLRVILKRQKLNNII
;
A
#
# COMPACT_ATOMS: atom_id res chain seq x y z
N MET A 1 -13.36 -0.78 14.20
CA MET A 1 -14.65 -0.75 13.47
C MET A 1 -15.47 -1.89 13.97
N LYS A 2 -16.63 -1.61 14.58
CA LYS A 2 -17.48 -2.61 15.25
C LYS A 2 -18.91 -2.12 15.43
N TYR A 3 -19.84 -3.04 15.69
CA TYR A 3 -21.17 -2.66 16.16
C TYR A 3 -21.13 -2.47 17.67
N ILE A 4 -21.68 -1.35 18.13
CA ILE A 4 -21.93 -1.03 19.55
C ILE A 4 -23.43 -0.82 19.66
N ASN A 5 -24.13 -1.63 20.47
CA ASN A 5 -25.59 -1.60 20.63
C ASN A 5 -26.33 -1.52 19.27
N LYS A 6 -26.04 -2.48 18.37
CA LYS A 6 -26.58 -2.58 17.00
C LYS A 6 -26.21 -1.42 16.05
N ASN A 7 -25.48 -0.40 16.50
CA ASN A 7 -25.02 0.72 15.67
C ASN A 7 -23.57 0.51 15.24
N PHE A 8 -23.29 0.71 13.96
CA PHE A 8 -21.94 0.65 13.45
C PHE A 8 -21.13 1.89 13.85
N SER A 9 -19.95 1.65 14.39
CA SER A 9 -19.05 2.69 14.89
C SER A 9 -17.63 2.49 14.36
N VAL A 10 -16.94 3.58 14.10
CA VAL A 10 -15.50 3.63 13.87
C VAL A 10 -14.88 4.25 15.12
N GLU A 11 -14.06 3.48 15.83
CA GLU A 11 -13.63 3.78 17.20
C GLU A 11 -14.85 4.08 18.11
N ASN A 12 -14.91 5.25 18.71
CA ASN A 12 -16.03 5.66 19.58
C ASN A 12 -17.07 6.54 18.86
N VAL A 13 -16.94 6.73 17.54
CA VAL A 13 -17.83 7.59 16.77
C VAL A 13 -18.89 6.76 16.04
N ARG A 14 -20.16 7.05 16.31
CA ARG A 14 -21.29 6.47 15.57
C ARG A 14 -21.26 6.98 14.12
N VAL A 15 -21.27 6.06 13.16
CA VAL A 15 -21.19 6.42 11.74
C VAL A 15 -22.36 7.28 11.27
N LYS A 16 -23.55 7.13 11.86
CA LYS A 16 -24.72 7.97 11.55
C LYS A 16 -24.42 9.47 11.70
N SER A 17 -23.66 9.88 12.72
CA SER A 17 -23.29 11.29 12.92
C SER A 17 -22.33 11.80 11.84
N LEU A 18 -21.45 10.92 11.32
CA LEU A 18 -20.55 11.28 10.20
C LEU A 18 -21.33 11.54 8.91
N ILE A 19 -22.32 10.69 8.62
CA ILE A 19 -23.13 10.80 7.40
C ILE A 19 -23.95 12.08 7.41
N ASN A 20 -24.55 12.42 8.55
CA ASN A 20 -25.30 13.68 8.69
C ASN A 20 -24.42 14.91 8.45
N LYS A 21 -23.13 14.85 8.81
CA LYS A 21 -22.20 15.99 8.68
C LYS A 21 -21.53 16.07 7.30
N PHE A 22 -21.21 14.93 6.68
CA PHE A 22 -20.32 14.91 5.50
C PHE A 22 -20.96 14.33 4.25
N SER A 23 -22.16 13.74 4.32
CA SER A 23 -22.82 12.97 3.27
C SER A 23 -21.99 11.80 2.76
N THR A 24 -22.58 10.84 2.06
CA THR A 24 -21.88 9.73 1.40
C THR A 24 -21.51 10.10 -0.04
N PRO A 25 -20.56 9.40 -0.69
CA PRO A 25 -19.62 8.44 -0.12
C PRO A 25 -18.55 9.13 0.74
N ILE A 26 -17.99 8.42 1.76
CA ILE A 26 -16.97 8.94 2.68
C ILE A 26 -15.94 7.86 2.99
N TYR A 27 -14.64 8.18 2.92
CA TYR A 27 -13.58 7.36 3.51
C TYR A 27 -13.39 7.69 4.99
N CYS A 28 -13.50 6.68 5.86
CA CYS A 28 -13.30 6.83 7.29
C CYS A 28 -12.15 5.96 7.77
N TYR A 29 -11.11 6.58 8.32
CA TYR A 29 -9.91 5.92 8.84
C TYR A 29 -9.92 5.86 10.37
N SER A 30 -9.60 4.70 10.94
CA SER A 30 -9.34 4.53 12.37
C SER A 30 -7.86 4.72 12.67
N PHE A 31 -7.53 5.72 13.47
CA PHE A 31 -6.16 5.92 13.96
C PHE A 31 -5.72 4.80 14.91
N GLN A 32 -6.62 4.31 15.76
CA GLN A 32 -6.33 3.21 16.68
C GLN A 32 -5.93 1.95 15.92
N ARG A 33 -6.63 1.63 14.82
CA ARG A 33 -6.27 0.46 13.99
C ARG A 33 -4.94 0.68 13.29
N LEU A 34 -4.68 1.87 12.75
CA LEU A 34 -3.39 2.23 12.15
C LEU A 34 -2.24 2.06 13.15
N LYS A 35 -2.41 2.59 14.37
CA LYS A 35 -1.42 2.44 15.44
C LYS A 35 -1.19 0.98 15.79
N SER A 36 -2.26 0.22 15.97
CA SER A 36 -2.19 -1.23 16.29
C SER A 36 -1.41 -2.01 15.22
N ASN A 37 -1.66 -1.74 13.93
CA ASN A 37 -0.96 -2.43 12.84
C ASN A 37 0.55 -2.14 12.85
N ILE A 38 0.95 -0.89 13.08
CA ILE A 38 2.37 -0.51 13.18
C ILE A 38 3.01 -1.13 14.42
N ASP A 39 2.36 -1.07 15.57
CA ASP A 39 2.87 -1.62 16.82
C ASP A 39 3.03 -3.15 16.71
N GLU A 40 2.06 -3.84 16.10
CA GLU A 40 2.13 -5.28 15.85
C GLU A 40 3.28 -5.62 14.89
N PHE A 41 3.43 -4.86 13.80
CA PHE A 41 4.54 -5.04 12.86
C PHE A 41 5.89 -4.89 13.57
N LYS A 42 6.08 -3.83 14.35
CA LYS A 42 7.30 -3.60 15.14
C LYS A 42 7.55 -4.72 16.13
N LYS A 43 6.52 -5.15 16.88
CA LYS A 43 6.62 -6.25 17.85
C LYS A 43 7.10 -7.54 17.20
N ASN A 44 6.59 -7.88 16.00
CA ASN A 44 6.99 -9.09 15.30
C ASN A 44 8.45 -9.10 14.85
N PHE A 45 9.07 -7.93 14.60
CA PHE A 45 10.44 -7.80 14.10
C PHE A 45 11.39 -7.10 15.07
N LYS A 46 10.96 -6.91 16.34
CA LYS A 46 11.74 -6.23 17.39
C LYS A 46 13.18 -6.74 17.56
N SER A 47 13.41 -8.02 17.28
CA SER A 47 14.69 -8.69 17.54
C SER A 47 15.88 -8.23 16.70
N PHE A 48 15.65 -7.47 15.61
CA PHE A 48 16.71 -6.93 14.76
C PHE A 48 16.46 -5.47 14.33
N ASP A 49 15.49 -4.82 14.96
CA ASP A 49 15.17 -3.38 14.82
C ASP A 49 15.24 -2.86 13.37
N PRO A 50 14.37 -3.32 12.47
CA PRO A 50 14.42 -2.93 11.07
C PRO A 50 14.01 -1.47 10.87
N LEU A 51 14.52 -0.83 9.82
CA LEU A 51 13.96 0.41 9.32
C LEU A 51 12.64 0.10 8.58
N ILE A 52 11.53 0.66 9.05
CA ILE A 52 10.22 0.49 8.43
C ILE A 52 9.92 1.75 7.60
N CYS A 53 9.93 1.62 6.28
CA CYS A 53 9.58 2.67 5.33
C CYS A 53 8.16 2.42 4.81
N PHE A 54 7.19 3.23 5.23
CA PHE A 54 5.82 3.08 4.72
C PHE A 54 5.76 3.29 3.22
N ALA A 55 5.19 2.33 2.47
CA ALA A 55 5.01 2.44 1.02
C ALA A 55 3.90 3.46 0.69
N VAL A 56 4.31 4.70 0.36
CA VAL A 56 3.41 5.85 0.16
C VAL A 56 2.44 5.62 -0.98
N LYS A 57 2.82 4.86 -2.01
CA LYS A 57 1.94 4.43 -3.11
C LYS A 57 0.64 3.75 -2.65
N SER A 58 0.61 3.20 -1.43
CA SER A 58 -0.60 2.59 -0.89
C SER A 58 -1.61 3.61 -0.38
N ASN A 59 -1.14 4.77 0.12
CA ASN A 59 -1.98 5.91 0.52
C ASN A 59 -1.14 7.19 0.64
N THR A 60 -1.44 8.18 -0.18
CA THR A 60 -0.67 9.44 -0.28
C THR A 60 -1.21 10.59 0.57
N ASN A 61 -2.15 10.34 1.48
CA ASN A 61 -2.69 11.40 2.34
C ASN A 61 -1.64 11.89 3.35
N VAL A 62 -1.27 13.17 3.26
CA VAL A 62 -0.21 13.78 4.08
C VAL A 62 -0.49 13.66 5.58
N SER A 63 -1.76 13.72 6.00
CA SER A 63 -2.12 13.59 7.41
C SER A 63 -1.90 12.16 7.91
N LEU A 64 -2.20 11.14 7.10
CA LEU A 64 -1.92 9.75 7.44
C LEU A 64 -0.41 9.47 7.48
N ILE A 65 0.35 9.95 6.48
CA ILE A 65 1.81 9.82 6.46
C ILE A 65 2.42 10.49 7.70
N ARG A 66 1.90 11.65 8.13
CA ARG A 66 2.34 12.34 9.35
C ARG A 66 2.11 11.49 10.60
N GLU A 67 0.96 10.86 10.75
CA GLU A 67 0.72 9.98 11.90
C GLU A 67 1.60 8.73 11.85
N ILE A 68 1.79 8.12 10.68
CA ILE A 68 2.71 6.99 10.47
C ILE A 68 4.15 7.37 10.84
N ARG A 69 4.60 8.56 10.41
CA ARG A 69 5.91 9.10 10.78
C ARG A 69 6.06 9.29 12.29
N LYS A 70 5.04 9.84 12.98
CA LYS A 70 5.04 9.98 14.45
C LYS A 70 5.15 8.64 15.16
N LEU A 71 4.66 7.58 14.55
CA LEU A 71 4.83 6.20 15.02
C LEU A 71 6.21 5.61 14.65
N GLY A 72 7.16 6.42 14.16
CA GLY A 72 8.59 6.08 13.95
C GLY A 72 8.93 5.49 12.59
N CYS A 73 7.99 5.43 11.64
CA CYS A 73 8.26 4.93 10.29
C CYS A 73 8.92 6.00 9.40
N GLY A 74 9.73 5.54 8.44
CA GLY A 74 10.18 6.28 7.27
C GLY A 74 9.17 6.19 6.12
N ALA A 75 9.63 6.41 4.88
CA ALA A 75 8.81 6.33 3.67
C ALA A 75 9.55 5.63 2.53
N ASP A 76 8.85 4.75 1.81
CA ASP A 76 9.19 4.29 0.47
C ASP A 76 8.36 5.10 -0.53
N VAL A 77 9.04 5.79 -1.44
CA VAL A 77 8.44 6.67 -2.45
C VAL A 77 8.83 6.22 -3.86
N VAL A 78 7.93 6.41 -4.82
CA VAL A 78 8.14 5.99 -6.21
C VAL A 78 7.97 7.13 -7.22
N SER A 79 7.80 8.37 -6.73
CA SER A 79 7.72 9.58 -7.54
C SER A 79 8.13 10.81 -6.73
N ILE A 80 8.45 11.91 -7.43
CA ILE A 80 8.70 13.20 -6.78
C ILE A 80 7.50 13.70 -5.98
N GLY A 81 6.27 13.44 -6.45
CA GLY A 81 5.05 13.83 -5.73
C GLY A 81 4.93 13.12 -4.39
N GLU A 82 5.23 11.83 -4.31
CA GLU A 82 5.27 11.08 -3.05
C GLU A 82 6.40 11.55 -2.13
N LEU A 83 7.58 11.86 -2.69
CA LEU A 83 8.70 12.41 -1.94
C LEU A 83 8.34 13.76 -1.31
N ILE A 84 7.76 14.69 -2.08
CA ILE A 84 7.30 15.99 -1.59
C ILE A 84 6.26 15.83 -0.47
N LYS A 85 5.27 14.95 -0.66
CA LYS A 85 4.24 14.68 0.36
C LYS A 85 4.85 14.09 1.63
N SER A 86 5.82 13.20 1.52
CA SER A 86 6.53 12.60 2.65
C SER A 86 7.33 13.65 3.44
N LEU A 87 8.05 14.51 2.75
CA LEU A 87 8.78 15.63 3.37
C LEU A 87 7.81 16.64 4.02
N LYS A 88 6.70 16.99 3.36
CA LYS A 88 5.63 17.83 3.91
C LYS A 88 4.95 17.22 5.14
N ALA A 89 4.89 15.90 5.23
CA ALA A 89 4.44 15.18 6.41
C ALA A 89 5.49 15.19 7.55
N GLY A 90 6.73 15.64 7.28
CA GLY A 90 7.85 15.75 8.23
C GLY A 90 8.65 14.44 8.34
N VAL A 91 8.59 13.53 7.36
CA VAL A 91 9.43 12.33 7.34
C VAL A 91 10.90 12.77 7.23
N ASN A 92 11.75 12.23 8.11
CA ASN A 92 13.19 12.49 8.05
C ASN A 92 13.76 11.96 6.72
N PRO A 93 14.43 12.79 5.90
CA PRO A 93 15.05 12.36 4.65
C PRO A 93 15.93 11.13 4.80
N LYS A 94 16.64 10.98 5.90
CA LYS A 94 17.49 9.81 6.22
C LYS A 94 16.70 8.53 6.53
N LYS A 95 15.37 8.58 6.46
CA LYS A 95 14.46 7.44 6.53
C LYS A 95 13.59 7.32 5.28
N ILE A 96 14.01 7.92 4.15
CA ILE A 96 13.31 7.85 2.86
C ILE A 96 14.12 7.03 1.88
N VAL A 97 13.46 6.04 1.28
CA VAL A 97 13.96 5.23 0.16
C VAL A 97 13.18 5.60 -1.09
N PHE A 98 13.87 5.79 -2.22
CA PHE A 98 13.24 6.09 -3.50
C PHE A 98 13.40 4.91 -4.44
N SER A 99 12.32 4.17 -4.65
CA SER A 99 12.22 2.99 -5.50
C SER A 99 11.47 3.29 -6.81
N GLY A 100 11.30 2.30 -7.69
CA GLY A 100 10.54 2.39 -8.94
C GLY A 100 11.39 2.54 -10.19
N VAL A 101 10.86 2.04 -11.32
CA VAL A 101 11.58 1.82 -12.60
C VAL A 101 11.71 3.07 -13.49
N GLY A 102 11.01 4.16 -13.17
CA GLY A 102 10.85 5.30 -14.10
C GLY A 102 11.29 6.64 -13.52
N LYS A 103 12.33 6.66 -12.67
CA LYS A 103 12.85 7.91 -12.10
C LYS A 103 13.48 8.78 -13.17
N THR A 104 13.00 9.99 -13.32
CA THR A 104 13.54 11.00 -14.25
C THR A 104 14.74 11.73 -13.65
N SER A 105 15.53 12.41 -14.50
CA SER A 105 16.67 13.23 -14.06
C SER A 105 16.25 14.32 -13.05
N LYS A 106 15.08 14.92 -13.24
CA LYS A 106 14.50 15.91 -12.31
C LYS A 106 14.20 15.31 -10.94
N GLU A 107 13.60 14.14 -10.90
CA GLU A 107 13.27 13.43 -9.65
C GLU A 107 14.51 12.98 -8.89
N ILE A 108 15.50 12.41 -9.61
CA ILE A 108 16.80 12.01 -9.05
C ILE A 108 17.52 13.24 -8.48
N SER A 109 17.61 14.33 -9.25
CA SER A 109 18.23 15.58 -8.81
C SER A 109 17.58 16.14 -7.55
N TYR A 110 16.24 16.12 -7.49
CA TYR A 110 15.47 16.56 -6.32
C TYR A 110 15.75 15.68 -5.10
N ALA A 111 15.76 14.37 -5.26
CA ALA A 111 16.05 13.40 -4.20
C ALA A 111 17.48 13.60 -3.62
N ILE A 112 18.46 13.78 -4.50
CA ILE A 112 19.86 14.07 -4.12
C ILE A 112 19.94 15.37 -3.32
N ASN A 113 19.25 16.43 -3.74
CA ASN A 113 19.23 17.71 -3.04
C ASN A 113 18.58 17.59 -1.63
N LYS A 114 17.59 16.72 -1.48
CA LYS A 114 16.95 16.44 -0.19
C LYS A 114 17.73 15.48 0.70
N LYS A 115 18.86 14.94 0.23
CA LYS A 115 19.78 14.06 0.98
C LYS A 115 19.03 12.86 1.59
N ILE A 116 18.15 12.21 0.80
CA ILE A 116 17.42 11.02 1.24
C ILE A 116 18.37 9.87 1.57
N LEU A 117 17.86 8.81 2.20
CA LEU A 117 18.69 7.68 2.63
C LEU A 117 19.28 6.94 1.44
N LEU A 118 18.43 6.51 0.50
CA LEU A 118 18.77 5.64 -0.63
C LEU A 118 17.96 5.97 -1.88
N ILE A 119 18.59 5.80 -3.05
CA ILE A 119 17.91 5.67 -4.34
C ILE A 119 18.13 4.24 -4.80
N ASN A 120 17.06 3.43 -4.88
CA ASN A 120 17.12 2.06 -5.40
C ASN A 120 17.04 2.10 -6.93
N ALA A 121 18.15 1.82 -7.60
CA ALA A 121 18.24 1.76 -9.06
C ALA A 121 17.80 0.39 -9.60
N GLU A 122 17.15 0.40 -10.75
CA GLU A 122 16.56 -0.78 -11.38
C GLU A 122 17.12 -1.07 -12.78
N SER A 123 18.15 -0.31 -13.26
CA SER A 123 18.82 -0.53 -14.53
C SER A 123 20.21 0.12 -14.60
N LYS A 124 21.03 -0.33 -15.57
CA LYS A 124 22.34 0.28 -15.87
C LYS A 124 22.19 1.74 -16.29
N SER A 125 21.24 2.05 -17.16
CA SER A 125 20.98 3.40 -17.65
C SER A 125 20.61 4.35 -16.51
N GLU A 126 19.84 3.86 -15.53
CA GLU A 126 19.47 4.65 -14.34
C GLU A 126 20.69 4.92 -13.46
N ILE A 127 21.54 3.92 -13.22
CA ILE A 127 22.79 4.11 -12.45
C ILE A 127 23.69 5.13 -13.14
N ASN A 128 23.88 5.05 -14.45
CA ASN A 128 24.65 6.03 -15.21
C ASN A 128 24.07 7.45 -15.08
N LEU A 129 22.74 7.59 -15.11
CA LEU A 129 22.08 8.87 -14.92
C LEU A 129 22.27 9.42 -13.50
N ILE A 130 22.15 8.56 -12.47
CA ILE A 130 22.41 8.96 -11.08
C ILE A 130 23.84 9.43 -10.92
N GLU A 131 24.83 8.70 -11.49
CA GLU A 131 26.23 9.07 -11.43
C GLU A 131 26.53 10.39 -12.14
N LYS A 132 25.97 10.61 -13.34
CA LYS A 132 26.10 11.87 -14.09
C LYS A 132 25.60 13.07 -13.25
N ILE A 133 24.43 12.92 -12.59
CA ILE A 133 23.87 13.96 -11.74
C ILE A 133 24.69 14.13 -10.47
N ALA A 134 25.18 13.06 -9.86
CA ALA A 134 26.02 13.08 -8.67
C ALA A 134 27.35 13.83 -8.96
N LYS A 135 27.98 13.52 -10.11
CA LYS A 135 29.18 14.18 -10.62
C LYS A 135 28.97 15.68 -10.82
N SER A 136 27.89 16.09 -11.52
CA SER A 136 27.57 17.51 -11.74
C SER A 136 27.35 18.28 -10.45
N LYS A 137 26.88 17.61 -9.39
CA LYS A 137 26.68 18.20 -8.06
C LYS A 137 27.88 18.03 -7.12
N ARG A 138 28.97 17.38 -7.55
CA ARG A 138 30.14 17.05 -6.74
C ARG A 138 29.76 16.35 -5.41
N LYS A 139 28.84 15.37 -5.48
CA LYS A 139 28.35 14.63 -4.32
C LYS A 139 28.52 13.13 -4.48
N VAL A 140 28.78 12.45 -3.38
CA VAL A 140 28.69 10.98 -3.32
C VAL A 140 27.30 10.58 -2.88
N ILE A 141 26.65 9.69 -3.64
CA ILE A 141 25.25 9.31 -3.44
C ILE A 141 25.15 7.85 -3.02
N ASN A 142 24.44 7.61 -1.92
CA ASN A 142 24.10 6.26 -1.49
C ASN A 142 23.03 5.68 -2.40
N ILE A 143 23.30 4.56 -3.02
CA ILE A 143 22.36 3.84 -3.86
C ILE A 143 22.13 2.41 -3.37
N GLY A 144 20.97 1.89 -3.71
CA GLY A 144 20.69 0.46 -3.74
C GLY A 144 20.58 -0.01 -5.19
N ILE A 145 20.77 -1.30 -5.40
CA ILE A 145 20.45 -1.95 -6.67
C ILE A 145 19.34 -2.95 -6.38
N ARG A 146 18.25 -2.88 -7.15
CA ARG A 146 17.15 -3.82 -7.02
C ARG A 146 17.41 -5.07 -7.83
N LEU A 147 17.54 -6.19 -7.12
CA LEU A 147 17.64 -7.52 -7.67
C LEU A 147 16.25 -8.05 -8.01
N ASN A 148 16.07 -8.61 -9.20
CA ASN A 148 14.96 -9.50 -9.50
C ASN A 148 15.37 -10.93 -9.11
N PRO A 149 14.80 -11.51 -8.04
CA PRO A 149 15.25 -12.81 -7.54
C PRO A 149 14.63 -14.00 -8.31
N ASN A 150 13.95 -13.77 -9.42
CA ASN A 150 13.18 -14.76 -10.18
C ASN A 150 12.34 -15.69 -9.27
N THR A 151 11.60 -15.07 -8.36
CA THR A 151 10.81 -15.79 -7.35
C THR A 151 9.33 -15.50 -7.52
N ASP A 152 8.53 -16.55 -7.75
CA ASP A 152 7.08 -16.45 -7.81
C ASP A 152 6.49 -16.20 -6.41
N ALA A 153 5.85 -15.05 -6.25
CA ALA A 153 5.17 -14.66 -5.02
C ALA A 153 3.83 -15.39 -4.79
N LYS A 154 3.36 -16.17 -5.78
CA LYS A 154 2.06 -16.86 -5.77
C LYS A 154 0.89 -15.91 -5.51
N THR A 155 0.89 -14.78 -6.19
CA THR A 155 -0.14 -13.74 -6.14
C THR A 155 -0.74 -13.49 -7.53
N LEU A 156 -1.67 -12.54 -7.66
CA LEU A 156 -2.19 -12.12 -8.97
C LEU A 156 -1.03 -11.64 -9.87
N SER A 157 -1.07 -11.97 -11.15
CA SER A 157 -0.02 -11.61 -12.12
C SER A 157 0.23 -10.10 -12.18
N GLN A 158 -0.84 -9.30 -12.12
CA GLN A 158 -0.78 -7.83 -12.16
C GLN A 158 -0.01 -7.20 -10.98
N ILE A 159 0.15 -7.92 -9.88
CA ILE A 159 0.84 -7.44 -8.66
C ILE A 159 2.04 -8.31 -8.26
N SER A 160 2.46 -9.24 -9.14
CA SER A 160 3.72 -9.97 -9.07
C SER A 160 4.85 -9.11 -9.65
N THR A 161 6.00 -9.07 -8.97
CA THR A 161 7.14 -8.20 -9.38
C THR A 161 8.50 -8.89 -9.26
N GLY A 162 8.50 -10.18 -8.95
CA GLY A 162 9.73 -10.94 -8.68
C GLY A 162 10.08 -11.99 -9.72
N LYS A 163 9.35 -12.07 -10.84
CA LYS A 163 9.63 -12.99 -11.95
C LYS A 163 10.45 -12.27 -13.02
N GLU A 164 11.20 -13.05 -13.81
CA GLU A 164 12.11 -12.51 -14.83
C GLU A 164 11.39 -11.67 -15.90
N GLU A 165 10.18 -12.06 -16.28
CA GLU A 165 9.36 -11.33 -17.25
C GLU A 165 8.79 -10.00 -16.72
N ASN A 166 8.95 -9.71 -15.43
CA ASN A 166 8.48 -8.44 -14.86
C ASN A 166 9.49 -7.33 -15.11
N LYS A 167 8.98 -6.11 -15.35
CA LYS A 167 9.80 -4.91 -15.62
C LYS A 167 10.69 -4.45 -14.47
N PHE A 168 10.70 -5.13 -13.33
CA PHE A 168 11.29 -4.68 -12.08
C PHE A 168 12.62 -5.34 -11.78
N GLY A 169 13.61 -4.52 -11.38
CA GLY A 169 14.92 -4.97 -10.95
C GLY A 169 15.78 -5.53 -12.08
N VAL A 170 16.98 -5.95 -11.73
CA VAL A 170 17.95 -6.54 -12.66
C VAL A 170 18.18 -8.01 -12.34
N THR A 171 18.59 -8.80 -13.34
CA THR A 171 18.98 -10.21 -13.16
C THR A 171 20.20 -10.34 -12.25
N GLU A 172 20.46 -11.53 -11.72
CA GLU A 172 21.64 -11.79 -10.88
C GLU A 172 22.93 -11.42 -11.62
N LYS A 173 23.09 -11.84 -12.89
CA LYS A 173 24.26 -11.52 -13.73
C LYS A 173 24.47 -10.01 -13.80
N THR A 174 23.45 -9.28 -14.21
CA THR A 174 23.51 -7.81 -14.31
C THR A 174 23.77 -7.15 -12.96
N PHE A 175 23.22 -7.69 -11.86
CA PHE A 175 23.48 -7.18 -10.52
C PHE A 175 24.97 -7.24 -10.17
N LEU A 176 25.63 -8.38 -10.44
CA LEU A 176 27.08 -8.56 -10.19
C LEU A 176 27.93 -7.57 -11.00
N GLU A 177 27.59 -7.38 -12.27
CA GLU A 177 28.27 -6.41 -13.15
C GLU A 177 28.11 -4.97 -12.62
N LEU A 178 26.89 -4.59 -12.25
CA LEU A 178 26.58 -3.25 -11.72
C LEU A 178 27.21 -3.01 -10.35
N ALA A 179 27.23 -4.01 -9.48
CA ALA A 179 27.91 -3.91 -8.20
C ALA A 179 29.41 -3.63 -8.35
N LYS A 180 30.06 -4.32 -9.31
CA LYS A 180 31.48 -4.07 -9.67
C LYS A 180 31.66 -2.65 -10.24
N TYR A 181 30.76 -2.22 -11.13
CA TYR A 181 30.78 -0.87 -11.70
C TYR A 181 30.70 0.20 -10.61
N VAL A 182 29.70 0.10 -9.72
CA VAL A 182 29.47 1.09 -8.65
C VAL A 182 30.62 1.12 -7.64
N LYS A 183 31.23 -0.04 -7.36
CA LYS A 183 32.42 -0.11 -6.48
C LYS A 183 33.59 0.75 -6.96
N ASN A 184 33.74 0.91 -8.28
CA ASN A 184 34.78 1.70 -8.92
C ASN A 184 34.40 3.18 -9.13
N SER A 185 33.16 3.56 -8.84
CA SER A 185 32.67 4.93 -9.01
C SER A 185 33.14 5.84 -7.86
N LYS A 186 33.59 7.04 -8.22
CA LYS A 186 33.93 8.10 -7.23
C LYS A 186 32.67 8.84 -6.70
N TYR A 187 31.51 8.66 -7.33
CA TYR A 187 30.30 9.44 -7.03
C TYR A 187 29.15 8.57 -6.52
N LEU A 188 29.30 7.26 -6.55
CA LEU A 188 28.25 6.34 -6.09
C LEU A 188 28.80 5.47 -4.94
N ASN A 189 27.93 5.22 -3.96
CA ASN A 189 28.23 4.36 -2.83
C ASN A 189 27.15 3.29 -2.75
N LEU A 190 27.50 2.02 -3.05
CA LEU A 190 26.57 0.90 -3.01
C LEU A 190 26.30 0.51 -1.56
N LYS A 191 25.18 0.92 -1.02
CA LYS A 191 24.78 0.68 0.37
C LYS A 191 23.75 -0.44 0.54
N CYS A 192 22.97 -0.71 -0.50
CA CYS A 192 21.79 -1.56 -0.37
C CYS A 192 21.66 -2.56 -1.51
N LEU A 193 21.31 -3.80 -1.18
CA LEU A 193 20.67 -4.73 -2.10
C LEU A 193 19.17 -4.70 -1.78
N SER A 194 18.37 -4.34 -2.77
CA SER A 194 16.91 -4.26 -2.64
C SER A 194 16.23 -5.41 -3.40
N VAL A 195 15.14 -5.92 -2.84
CA VAL A 195 14.27 -6.91 -3.50
C VAL A 195 12.81 -6.63 -3.17
N HIS A 196 11.92 -6.87 -4.13
CA HIS A 196 10.47 -6.85 -3.90
C HIS A 196 9.79 -7.83 -4.85
N ILE A 197 9.15 -8.87 -4.32
CA ILE A 197 8.64 -9.99 -5.12
C ILE A 197 7.15 -9.92 -5.47
N GLY A 198 6.42 -8.96 -4.89
CA GLY A 198 4.99 -8.80 -5.19
C GLY A 198 4.17 -8.25 -4.04
N SER A 199 2.87 -8.26 -4.20
CA SER A 199 1.90 -7.74 -3.23
C SER A 199 0.87 -8.79 -2.85
N GLN A 200 0.24 -8.67 -1.68
CA GLN A 200 -0.76 -9.60 -1.15
C GLN A 200 -0.19 -11.01 -0.89
N ILE A 201 1.03 -11.09 -0.39
CA ILE A 201 1.70 -12.36 -0.07
C ILE A 201 1.25 -12.81 1.32
N LEU A 202 0.64 -13.98 1.40
CA LEU A 202 0.06 -14.54 2.63
C LEU A 202 0.84 -15.77 3.14
N ASN A 203 1.85 -16.20 2.38
CA ASN A 203 2.72 -17.32 2.72
C ASN A 203 4.17 -16.87 2.87
N HIS A 204 4.89 -17.38 3.87
CA HIS A 204 6.29 -17.07 4.13
C HIS A 204 7.28 -17.76 3.17
N GLN A 205 6.87 -18.82 2.46
CA GLN A 205 7.76 -19.59 1.58
C GLN A 205 8.38 -18.76 0.44
N PRO A 206 7.65 -17.87 -0.28
CA PRO A 206 8.24 -16.99 -1.27
C PRO A 206 9.38 -16.14 -0.69
N TYR A 207 9.18 -15.58 0.50
CA TYR A 207 10.23 -14.80 1.19
C TYR A 207 11.46 -15.66 1.55
N GLN A 208 11.25 -16.92 1.91
CA GLN A 208 12.36 -17.84 2.18
C GLN A 208 13.17 -18.14 0.91
N LYS A 209 12.51 -18.35 -0.23
CA LYS A 209 13.17 -18.55 -1.53
C LYS A 209 13.95 -17.29 -1.92
N MET A 210 13.32 -16.14 -1.86
CA MET A 210 13.92 -14.83 -2.11
C MET A 210 15.23 -14.64 -1.29
N LEU A 211 15.18 -14.88 0.01
CA LEU A 211 16.35 -14.73 0.89
C LEU A 211 17.49 -15.71 0.59
N LYS A 212 17.20 -16.90 0.04
CA LYS A 212 18.24 -17.81 -0.46
C LYS A 212 18.98 -17.19 -1.65
N VAL A 213 18.25 -16.61 -2.60
CA VAL A 213 18.85 -15.91 -3.76
C VAL A 213 19.66 -14.70 -3.30
N VAL A 214 19.09 -13.85 -2.44
CA VAL A 214 19.80 -12.69 -1.89
C VAL A 214 21.11 -13.10 -1.21
N ASN A 215 21.10 -14.16 -0.39
CA ASN A 215 22.31 -14.65 0.27
C ASN A 215 23.36 -15.17 -0.73
N SER A 216 22.95 -15.81 -1.82
CA SER A 216 23.86 -16.24 -2.91
C SER A 216 24.50 -15.03 -3.57
N VAL A 217 23.72 -14.01 -3.92
CA VAL A 217 24.22 -12.79 -4.58
C VAL A 217 25.18 -12.03 -3.67
N ILE A 218 24.90 -11.89 -2.38
CA ILE A 218 25.82 -11.25 -1.41
C ILE A 218 27.16 -11.96 -1.42
N LYS A 219 27.17 -13.30 -1.35
CA LYS A 219 28.41 -14.09 -1.39
C LYS A 219 29.19 -13.90 -2.68
N LYS A 220 28.51 -13.91 -3.83
CA LYS A 220 29.13 -13.74 -5.16
C LYS A 220 29.71 -12.35 -5.38
N THR A 221 29.07 -11.31 -4.84
CA THR A 221 29.59 -9.93 -4.94
C THR A 221 30.81 -9.70 -4.08
N GLY A 222 30.98 -10.40 -2.96
CA GLY A 222 31.95 -10.09 -1.91
C GLY A 222 31.81 -8.69 -1.30
N HIS A 223 30.68 -7.99 -1.60
CA HIS A 223 30.43 -6.63 -1.14
C HIS A 223 29.76 -6.62 0.26
N LYS A 224 30.19 -5.70 1.13
CA LYS A 224 29.55 -5.48 2.43
C LYS A 224 28.45 -4.43 2.28
N PHE A 225 27.22 -4.87 2.29
CA PHE A 225 26.06 -3.99 2.26
C PHE A 225 25.75 -3.45 3.67
N ASP A 226 25.34 -2.19 3.76
CA ASP A 226 24.83 -1.62 5.02
C ASP A 226 23.38 -2.05 5.24
N PHE A 227 22.62 -2.19 4.15
CA PHE A 227 21.18 -2.49 4.17
C PHE A 227 20.84 -3.63 3.22
N ILE A 228 19.88 -4.44 3.65
CA ILE A 228 19.10 -5.30 2.75
C ILE A 228 17.64 -4.85 2.83
N ASP A 229 17.14 -4.33 1.72
CA ASP A 229 15.76 -3.91 1.60
C ASP A 229 14.92 -5.08 1.07
N LEU A 230 14.08 -5.62 1.93
CA LEU A 230 13.23 -6.77 1.63
C LEU A 230 11.88 -6.37 0.99
N GLY A 231 11.72 -5.07 0.72
CA GLY A 231 10.48 -4.54 0.18
C GLY A 231 9.29 -4.70 1.13
N GLY A 232 8.11 -4.73 0.54
CA GLY A 232 6.86 -4.94 1.25
C GLY A 232 6.21 -6.27 0.88
N GLY A 233 4.98 -6.16 0.34
CA GLY A 233 4.24 -7.30 -0.19
C GLY A 233 3.38 -8.04 0.82
N MET A 234 3.55 -7.84 2.13
CA MET A 234 2.77 -8.50 3.16
C MET A 234 1.28 -8.20 2.97
N GLY A 235 0.49 -9.27 2.81
CA GLY A 235 -0.94 -9.21 2.56
C GLY A 235 -1.77 -9.10 3.82
N ILE A 236 -3.05 -8.78 3.64
CA ILE A 236 -4.09 -8.83 4.67
C ILE A 236 -5.17 -9.86 4.29
N LYS A 237 -6.01 -10.20 5.25
CA LYS A 237 -7.22 -10.98 4.98
C LYS A 237 -8.31 -10.06 4.47
N TYR A 238 -8.81 -10.32 3.27
CA TYR A 238 -10.02 -9.67 2.75
C TYR A 238 -11.28 -10.51 3.00
N ASP A 239 -11.13 -11.73 3.49
CA ASP A 239 -12.21 -12.64 3.87
C ASP A 239 -11.85 -13.47 5.11
N ASN A 240 -12.84 -14.17 5.68
CA ASN A 240 -12.65 -14.99 6.86
C ASN A 240 -12.03 -16.37 6.57
N LYS A 241 -11.90 -16.77 5.31
CA LYS A 241 -11.36 -18.08 4.90
C LYS A 241 -9.84 -18.03 4.68
N THR A 242 -9.31 -16.88 4.36
CA THR A 242 -7.89 -16.68 4.05
C THR A 242 -7.05 -16.60 5.33
N LYS A 243 -5.94 -17.33 5.38
CA LYS A 243 -4.97 -17.24 6.50
C LYS A 243 -4.07 -16.02 6.29
N SER A 244 -3.75 -15.30 7.36
CA SER A 244 -2.76 -14.21 7.31
C SER A 244 -1.34 -14.74 7.23
N LEU A 245 -0.41 -13.91 6.75
CA LEU A 245 1.01 -14.20 6.81
C LEU A 245 1.45 -14.48 8.24
N ASN A 246 2.17 -15.59 8.43
CA ASN A 246 2.75 -15.93 9.73
C ASN A 246 4.03 -15.12 9.95
N TYR A 247 3.92 -13.99 10.63
CA TYR A 247 5.05 -13.11 10.94
C TYR A 247 6.10 -13.76 11.82
N LYS A 248 5.73 -14.69 12.72
CA LYS A 248 6.70 -15.41 13.55
C LYS A 248 7.62 -16.30 12.70
N LYS A 249 7.04 -17.03 11.74
CA LYS A 249 7.83 -17.85 10.78
C LYS A 249 8.69 -16.94 9.89
N TYR A 250 8.17 -15.83 9.41
CA TYR A 250 8.93 -14.88 8.58
C TYR A 250 10.10 -14.27 9.37
N ASN A 251 9.88 -13.86 10.62
CA ASN A 251 10.94 -13.40 11.51
C ASN A 251 12.06 -14.43 11.69
N LEU A 252 11.72 -15.72 11.92
CA LEU A 252 12.72 -16.79 12.07
C LEU A 252 13.57 -16.96 10.81
N ILE A 253 12.98 -16.84 9.63
CA ILE A 253 13.71 -16.91 8.35
C ILE A 253 14.71 -15.76 8.24
N ILE A 254 14.30 -14.54 8.58
CA ILE A 254 15.18 -13.36 8.54
C ILE A 254 16.29 -13.48 9.59
N LYS A 255 15.99 -13.95 10.81
CA LYS A 255 17.02 -14.19 11.83
C LYS A 255 18.10 -15.19 11.38
N LYS A 256 17.70 -16.27 10.70
CA LYS A 256 18.66 -17.22 10.09
C LYS A 256 19.53 -16.57 9.02
N PHE A 257 18.96 -15.65 8.24
CA PHE A 257 19.71 -14.87 7.24
C PHE A 257 20.70 -13.90 7.92
N LEU A 258 20.28 -13.17 8.95
CA LEU A 258 21.10 -12.20 9.69
C LEU A 258 22.26 -12.85 10.47
N LYS A 259 22.14 -14.12 10.90
CA LYS A 259 23.27 -14.85 11.49
C LYS A 259 24.47 -14.99 10.54
N LYS A 260 24.22 -14.89 9.22
CA LYS A 260 25.26 -15.03 8.17
C LYS A 260 25.66 -13.68 7.57
N ASN A 261 24.88 -12.64 7.81
CA ASN A 261 25.05 -11.33 7.16
C ASN A 261 24.85 -10.22 8.21
N ASN A 262 25.90 -9.46 8.45
CA ASN A 262 25.84 -8.30 9.35
C ASN A 262 25.29 -7.07 8.59
N VAL A 263 23.98 -6.97 8.47
CA VAL A 263 23.28 -5.93 7.71
C VAL A 263 22.05 -5.45 8.43
N LYS A 264 21.61 -4.23 8.16
CA LYS A 264 20.34 -3.70 8.65
C LYS A 264 19.22 -4.00 7.64
N ILE A 265 18.08 -4.46 8.14
CA ILE A 265 16.90 -4.74 7.29
C ILE A 265 16.08 -3.47 7.09
N ILE A 266 15.65 -3.25 5.84
CA ILE A 266 14.59 -2.30 5.49
C ILE A 266 13.35 -3.09 5.08
N PHE A 267 12.17 -2.63 5.53
CA PHE A 267 10.87 -3.09 5.06
C PHE A 267 10.07 -1.94 4.46
N GLU A 268 9.32 -2.22 3.41
CA GLU A 268 8.44 -1.27 2.73
C GLU A 268 6.95 -1.68 2.83
N PRO A 269 6.38 -1.87 4.05
CA PRO A 269 4.99 -2.27 4.18
C PRO A 269 4.06 -1.13 3.77
N GLY A 270 3.08 -1.42 2.92
CA GLY A 270 1.99 -0.52 2.58
C GLY A 270 0.66 -1.10 3.02
N ARG A 271 0.17 -2.10 2.27
CA ARG A 271 -1.10 -2.77 2.50
C ARG A 271 -1.29 -3.25 3.94
N SER A 272 -0.35 -3.96 4.50
CA SER A 272 -0.41 -4.51 5.87
C SER A 272 -0.50 -3.44 6.97
N ILE A 273 -0.10 -2.20 6.66
CA ILE A 273 -0.18 -1.08 7.61
C ILE A 273 -1.53 -0.37 7.55
N ILE A 274 -2.08 -0.14 6.34
CA ILE A 274 -3.17 0.81 6.19
C ILE A 274 -4.47 0.24 5.61
N ALA A 275 -4.47 -0.94 4.99
CA ALA A 275 -5.65 -1.41 4.25
C ALA A 275 -6.90 -1.54 5.13
N ASP A 276 -6.81 -2.24 6.26
CA ASP A 276 -7.92 -2.51 7.18
C ASP A 276 -8.19 -1.39 8.18
N THR A 277 -7.51 -0.26 8.00
CA THR A 277 -7.74 0.93 8.83
C THR A 277 -8.93 1.76 8.37
N ALA A 278 -9.45 1.52 7.18
CA ALA A 278 -10.50 2.33 6.59
C ALA A 278 -11.70 1.54 6.08
N VAL A 279 -12.85 2.22 6.13
CA VAL A 279 -14.09 1.84 5.45
C VAL A 279 -14.51 2.96 4.49
N LEU A 280 -15.11 2.58 3.37
CA LEU A 280 -15.87 3.47 2.49
C LEU A 280 -17.36 3.33 2.85
N LEU A 281 -17.94 4.41 3.35
CA LEU A 281 -19.37 4.49 3.64
C LEU A 281 -20.09 4.95 2.39
N THR A 282 -21.14 4.23 2.02
CA THR A 282 -21.92 4.46 0.81
C THR A 282 -23.40 4.26 1.08
N LYS A 283 -24.24 4.97 0.35
CA LYS A 283 -25.70 4.90 0.46
C LYS A 283 -26.30 4.10 -0.70
N ILE A 284 -27.29 3.29 -0.44
CA ILE A 284 -28.11 2.67 -1.46
C ILE A 284 -29.01 3.74 -2.09
N ILE A 285 -28.82 3.99 -3.38
CA ILE A 285 -29.66 4.91 -4.15
C ILE A 285 -30.93 4.19 -4.55
N TYR A 286 -30.79 3.03 -5.23
CA TYR A 286 -31.90 2.24 -5.73
C TYR A 286 -31.67 0.74 -5.55
N ILE A 287 -32.76 -0.03 -5.49
CA ILE A 287 -32.74 -1.50 -5.54
C ILE A 287 -33.54 -1.96 -6.76
N LYS A 288 -32.82 -2.26 -7.85
CA LYS A 288 -33.44 -2.81 -9.07
C LYS A 288 -33.58 -4.33 -8.95
N LYS A 289 -34.82 -4.81 -8.94
CA LYS A 289 -35.16 -6.24 -8.83
C LYS A 289 -35.39 -6.81 -10.23
N THR A 290 -34.82 -7.98 -10.52
CA THR A 290 -35.10 -8.77 -11.70
C THR A 290 -35.54 -10.16 -11.26
N SER A 291 -35.97 -11.04 -12.20
CA SER A 291 -36.28 -12.44 -11.89
C SER A 291 -35.09 -13.18 -11.25
N LYS A 292 -33.87 -12.98 -11.75
CA LYS A 292 -32.66 -13.72 -11.37
C LYS A 292 -31.92 -13.09 -10.19
N LYS A 293 -31.87 -11.75 -10.06
CA LYS A 293 -31.04 -11.08 -9.07
C LYS A 293 -31.55 -9.68 -8.69
N ASN A 294 -30.99 -9.13 -7.62
CA ASN A 294 -31.18 -7.75 -7.21
C ASN A 294 -29.89 -6.96 -7.48
N PHE A 295 -30.00 -5.81 -8.13
CA PHE A 295 -28.93 -4.83 -8.20
C PHE A 295 -29.08 -3.84 -7.05
N ILE A 296 -28.09 -3.75 -6.19
CA ILE A 296 -27.99 -2.76 -5.11
C ILE A 296 -27.15 -1.63 -5.63
N ILE A 297 -27.78 -0.55 -6.09
CA ILE A 297 -27.10 0.59 -6.72
C ILE A 297 -26.66 1.56 -5.64
N LEU A 298 -25.35 1.80 -5.57
CA LEU A 298 -24.69 2.61 -4.56
C LEU A 298 -24.35 4.01 -5.09
N ASP A 299 -24.17 4.98 -4.20
CA ASP A 299 -23.65 6.31 -4.56
C ASP A 299 -22.12 6.34 -4.72
N ALA A 300 -21.41 5.33 -4.20
CA ALA A 300 -20.00 5.08 -4.53
C ALA A 300 -19.87 4.20 -5.78
N GLY A 301 -18.84 4.44 -6.59
CA GLY A 301 -18.52 3.68 -7.79
C GLY A 301 -17.05 3.28 -7.89
N MET A 302 -16.69 2.67 -9.04
CA MET A 302 -15.31 2.32 -9.33
C MET A 302 -14.39 3.54 -9.37
N ASN A 303 -14.92 4.74 -9.64
CA ASN A 303 -14.21 5.99 -9.55
C ASN A 303 -13.75 6.32 -8.13
N ASP A 304 -14.45 5.81 -7.10
CA ASP A 304 -14.10 5.97 -5.69
C ASP A 304 -13.24 4.81 -5.17
N LEU A 305 -13.50 3.57 -5.62
CA LEU A 305 -12.77 2.36 -5.24
C LEU A 305 -12.56 1.45 -6.47
N MET A 306 -11.48 1.69 -7.21
CA MET A 306 -11.15 1.02 -8.47
C MET A 306 -10.84 -0.49 -8.33
N ARG A 307 -10.36 -0.92 -7.16
CA ARG A 307 -9.80 -2.25 -6.95
C ARG A 307 -10.71 -3.44 -7.34
N PRO A 308 -12.02 -3.42 -7.07
CA PRO A 308 -12.89 -4.50 -7.54
C PRO A 308 -12.93 -4.62 -9.06
N ALA A 309 -13.03 -3.51 -9.79
CA ALA A 309 -13.04 -3.49 -11.25
C ALA A 309 -11.67 -3.88 -11.85
N LEU A 310 -10.57 -3.35 -11.28
CA LEU A 310 -9.21 -3.52 -11.81
C LEU A 310 -8.61 -4.90 -11.50
N TYR A 311 -8.86 -5.45 -10.31
CA TYR A 311 -8.19 -6.65 -9.81
C TYR A 311 -9.15 -7.77 -9.41
N GLY A 312 -10.47 -7.59 -9.56
CA GLY A 312 -11.44 -8.52 -9.01
C GLY A 312 -11.39 -8.64 -7.48
N SER A 313 -10.87 -7.62 -6.80
CA SER A 313 -10.69 -7.64 -5.35
C SER A 313 -12.02 -7.67 -4.62
N LYS A 314 -12.18 -8.63 -3.72
CA LYS A 314 -13.41 -8.78 -2.93
C LYS A 314 -13.28 -8.03 -1.62
N HIS A 315 -14.05 -6.97 -1.45
CA HIS A 315 -14.19 -6.24 -0.20
C HIS A 315 -15.48 -6.67 0.51
N GLN A 316 -15.42 -6.88 1.82
CA GLN A 316 -16.62 -7.17 2.59
C GLN A 316 -17.53 -5.93 2.60
N ILE A 317 -18.82 -6.14 2.37
CA ILE A 317 -19.85 -5.09 2.41
C ILE A 317 -20.84 -5.46 3.50
N ILE A 318 -21.04 -4.57 4.46
CA ILE A 318 -21.98 -4.76 5.55
C ILE A 318 -22.89 -3.53 5.71
N PRO A 319 -24.16 -3.69 6.11
CA PRO A 319 -25.00 -2.54 6.43
C PRO A 319 -24.66 -1.96 7.79
N LEU A 320 -24.93 -0.68 7.98
CA LEU A 320 -24.77 -0.04 9.29
C LEU A 320 -25.76 -0.55 10.34
N LYS A 321 -26.93 -0.98 9.90
CA LYS A 321 -27.98 -1.56 10.75
C LYS A 321 -28.14 -3.03 10.39
N LYS A 322 -27.87 -3.91 11.35
CA LYS A 322 -28.07 -5.35 11.17
C LYS A 322 -29.56 -5.68 11.02
N ASN A 323 -29.88 -6.55 10.09
CA ASN A 323 -31.20 -7.10 9.90
C ASN A 323 -31.11 -8.65 9.95
N ASN A 324 -31.96 -9.30 10.73
CA ASN A 324 -31.95 -10.75 10.85
C ASN A 324 -32.60 -11.45 9.64
N LYS A 325 -33.45 -10.74 8.89
CA LYS A 325 -34.08 -11.27 7.68
C LYS A 325 -33.06 -11.36 6.55
N VAL A 326 -32.80 -12.56 6.07
CA VAL A 326 -31.90 -12.85 4.93
C VAL A 326 -32.73 -13.10 3.68
N ILE A 327 -32.35 -12.48 2.59
CA ILE A 327 -32.93 -12.71 1.27
C ILE A 327 -32.02 -13.68 0.50
N ASN A 328 -32.56 -14.85 0.19
CA ASN A 328 -31.85 -15.90 -0.56
C ASN A 328 -32.00 -15.67 -2.07
N LYS A 329 -31.30 -14.68 -2.57
CA LYS A 329 -31.22 -14.27 -3.98
C LYS A 329 -29.87 -13.66 -4.27
N ILE A 330 -29.40 -13.68 -5.51
CA ILE A 330 -28.16 -13.00 -5.89
C ILE A 330 -28.32 -11.49 -5.72
N HIS A 331 -27.38 -10.87 -5.06
CA HIS A 331 -27.26 -9.42 -4.90
C HIS A 331 -25.95 -8.95 -5.52
N ASP A 332 -26.04 -8.13 -6.57
CA ASP A 332 -24.92 -7.44 -7.18
C ASP A 332 -24.85 -6.02 -6.58
N PHE A 333 -23.77 -5.71 -5.88
CA PHE A 333 -23.48 -4.37 -5.39
C PHE A 333 -22.75 -3.61 -6.48
N VAL A 334 -23.39 -2.60 -7.05
CA VAL A 334 -22.91 -1.86 -8.23
C VAL A 334 -22.86 -0.37 -7.96
N GLY A 335 -21.95 0.32 -8.60
CA GLY A 335 -21.85 1.79 -8.55
C GLY A 335 -22.68 2.46 -9.65
N PRO A 336 -22.58 3.79 -9.76
CA PRO A 336 -23.34 4.61 -10.70
C PRO A 336 -22.58 4.89 -12.01
N ILE A 337 -21.42 4.30 -12.22
CA ILE A 337 -20.61 4.53 -13.42
C ILE A 337 -21.20 3.73 -14.60
N CYS A 338 -21.16 4.33 -15.78
CA CYS A 338 -21.73 3.76 -17.01
C CYS A 338 -20.87 2.64 -17.62
N GLU A 339 -20.42 1.69 -16.76
CA GLU A 339 -19.66 0.50 -17.14
C GLU A 339 -20.12 -0.74 -16.39
N SER A 340 -20.19 -1.88 -17.07
CA SER A 340 -20.54 -3.17 -16.44
C SER A 340 -19.50 -3.66 -15.42
N THR A 341 -18.28 -3.13 -15.48
CA THR A 341 -17.21 -3.40 -14.52
C THR A 341 -17.38 -2.65 -13.20
N ASP A 342 -18.30 -1.68 -13.13
CA ASP A 342 -18.60 -0.94 -11.90
C ASP A 342 -19.42 -1.80 -10.91
N LYS A 343 -18.79 -2.86 -10.46
CA LYS A 343 -19.33 -3.83 -9.52
C LYS A 343 -18.35 -4.13 -8.41
N PHE A 344 -18.77 -3.93 -7.16
CA PHE A 344 -17.98 -4.18 -5.98
C PHE A 344 -17.96 -5.66 -5.56
N LEU A 345 -19.14 -6.30 -5.58
CA LEU A 345 -19.31 -7.66 -5.06
C LEU A 345 -20.60 -8.28 -5.54
N SER A 346 -20.61 -9.63 -5.72
CA SER A 346 -21.81 -10.46 -5.88
C SER A 346 -21.93 -11.42 -4.71
N LEU A 347 -23.11 -11.51 -4.11
CA LEU A 347 -23.41 -12.43 -3.01
C LEU A 347 -24.67 -13.24 -3.34
N LYS A 348 -24.65 -14.56 -3.12
CA LYS A 348 -25.82 -15.46 -3.34
C LYS A 348 -26.96 -15.20 -2.36
N LYS A 349 -26.66 -14.65 -1.19
CA LYS A 349 -27.61 -14.26 -0.16
C LYS A 349 -27.10 -13.04 0.61
N TYR A 350 -28.01 -12.20 1.04
CA TYR A 350 -27.66 -11.01 1.84
C TYR A 350 -28.83 -10.66 2.78
N GLN A 351 -28.54 -9.95 3.88
CA GLN A 351 -29.60 -9.48 4.75
C GLN A 351 -30.49 -8.44 4.03
N LYS A 352 -31.78 -8.37 4.41
CA LYS A 352 -32.69 -7.41 3.83
C LYS A 352 -32.19 -5.98 4.07
N VAL A 353 -32.06 -5.23 3.00
CA VAL A 353 -31.73 -3.80 2.98
C VAL A 353 -32.78 -3.05 2.17
N ASN A 354 -32.87 -1.74 2.40
CA ASN A 354 -33.80 -0.85 1.71
C ASN A 354 -33.02 0.29 1.03
N GLU A 355 -33.66 0.98 0.12
CA GLU A 355 -33.15 2.24 -0.43
C GLU A 355 -32.91 3.24 0.72
N LYS A 356 -31.89 4.08 0.55
CA LYS A 356 -31.37 5.02 1.56
C LYS A 356 -30.61 4.35 2.73
N ASP A 357 -30.59 3.02 2.85
CA ASP A 357 -29.72 2.36 3.82
C ASP A 357 -28.24 2.62 3.49
N ILE A 358 -27.43 2.67 4.54
CA ILE A 358 -26.00 2.91 4.45
C ILE A 358 -25.25 1.60 4.60
N LEU A 359 -24.27 1.40 3.74
CA LEU A 359 -23.34 0.27 3.77
C LEU A 359 -21.94 0.73 4.08
N ALA A 360 -21.14 -0.15 4.64
CA ALA A 360 -19.71 0.03 4.84
C ALA A 360 -18.95 -1.02 4.00
N ILE A 361 -18.07 -0.55 3.11
CA ILE A 361 -17.14 -1.38 2.34
C ILE A 361 -15.82 -1.37 3.11
N TYR A 362 -15.33 -2.56 3.51
CA TYR A 362 -14.17 -2.73 4.38
C TYR A 362 -12.85 -2.76 3.63
N ASP A 363 -11.75 -2.57 4.39
CA ASP A 363 -10.35 -2.76 3.97
C ASP A 363 -9.94 -1.89 2.78
N VAL A 364 -10.45 -0.67 2.73
CA VAL A 364 -10.26 0.27 1.62
C VAL A 364 -9.11 1.25 1.84
N GLY A 365 -8.39 1.16 2.96
CA GLY A 365 -7.35 2.13 3.32
C GLY A 365 -6.12 2.11 2.42
N ALA A 366 -5.81 0.96 1.79
CA ALA A 366 -4.73 0.84 0.83
C ALA A 366 -5.26 0.74 -0.59
N TYR A 367 -4.68 1.53 -1.50
CA TYR A 367 -5.03 1.52 -2.93
C TYR A 367 -6.52 1.81 -3.19
N GLY A 368 -7.20 2.48 -2.27
CA GLY A 368 -8.54 3.03 -2.47
C GLY A 368 -8.44 4.43 -3.05
N MET A 369 -8.35 5.44 -2.17
CA MET A 369 -8.34 6.85 -2.58
C MET A 369 -7.23 7.22 -3.58
N VAL A 370 -6.07 6.57 -3.53
CA VAL A 370 -4.95 6.83 -4.46
C VAL A 370 -5.24 6.40 -5.90
N LEU A 371 -6.17 5.48 -6.12
CA LEU A 371 -6.64 5.04 -7.45
C LEU A 371 -7.96 5.72 -7.85
N SER A 372 -8.51 6.62 -7.02
CA SER A 372 -9.74 7.31 -7.33
C SER A 372 -9.56 8.28 -8.51
N SER A 373 -10.61 8.44 -9.30
CA SER A 373 -10.64 9.29 -10.49
C SER A 373 -11.87 10.20 -10.51
N ASN A 374 -11.95 11.07 -11.49
CA ASN A 374 -13.13 11.87 -11.77
C ASN A 374 -13.94 11.30 -12.95
N TYR A 375 -13.90 9.96 -13.13
CA TYR A 375 -14.63 9.31 -14.20
C TYR A 375 -16.13 9.64 -14.14
N ASN A 376 -16.78 9.87 -15.28
CA ASN A 376 -18.11 10.47 -15.45
C ASN A 376 -18.27 11.82 -14.70
N LEU A 377 -17.18 12.62 -14.57
CA LEU A 377 -17.12 13.90 -13.85
C LEU A 377 -17.64 13.84 -12.41
N ARG A 378 -17.54 12.67 -11.74
CA ARG A 378 -17.90 12.54 -10.34
C ARG A 378 -16.78 13.05 -9.43
N THR A 379 -17.19 13.77 -8.39
CA THR A 379 -16.24 14.36 -7.42
C THR A 379 -15.70 13.30 -6.45
N LYS A 380 -14.42 13.43 -6.07
CA LYS A 380 -13.80 12.53 -5.10
C LYS A 380 -14.38 12.74 -3.69
N PRO A 381 -14.61 11.64 -2.93
CA PRO A 381 -15.15 11.70 -1.59
C PRO A 381 -14.17 12.34 -0.60
N PRO A 382 -14.66 12.82 0.56
CA PRO A 382 -13.80 13.29 1.63
C PRO A 382 -13.15 12.12 2.36
N GLU A 383 -12.01 12.40 3.01
CA GLU A 383 -11.34 11.48 3.91
C GLU A 383 -11.39 12.02 5.34
N ILE A 384 -11.87 11.21 6.26
CA ILE A 384 -12.04 11.55 7.68
C ILE A 384 -11.19 10.60 8.52
N MET A 385 -10.30 11.13 9.35
CA MET A 385 -9.59 10.35 10.36
C MET A 385 -10.28 10.47 11.70
N ILE A 386 -10.48 9.34 12.35
CA ILE A 386 -11.09 9.21 13.66
C ILE A 386 -10.04 8.75 14.65
N LYS A 387 -9.93 9.48 15.78
CA LYS A 387 -9.04 9.18 16.89
C LYS A 387 -9.83 9.23 18.19
N LYS A 388 -10.17 8.07 18.74
CA LYS A 388 -11.12 7.94 19.86
C LYS A 388 -12.48 8.55 19.48
N SER A 389 -12.85 9.67 20.08
CA SER A 389 -14.09 10.40 19.79
C SER A 389 -13.85 11.64 18.91
N SER A 390 -12.60 11.96 18.59
CA SER A 390 -12.22 13.13 17.79
C SER A 390 -12.29 12.83 16.29
N LEU A 391 -12.81 13.79 15.52
CA LEU A 391 -12.94 13.76 14.07
C LEU A 391 -12.02 14.79 13.44
N ARG A 392 -11.29 14.38 12.43
CA ARG A 392 -10.46 15.28 11.61
C ARG A 392 -10.71 15.04 10.13
N VAL A 393 -11.14 16.08 9.42
CA VAL A 393 -11.15 16.06 7.95
C VAL A 393 -9.71 16.13 7.48
N ILE A 394 -9.22 15.06 6.83
CA ILE A 394 -7.86 14.95 6.32
C ILE A 394 -7.79 15.17 4.81
N LEU A 395 -8.93 15.10 4.13
CA LEU A 395 -9.17 15.58 2.78
C LEU A 395 -10.63 16.05 2.68
N LYS A 396 -10.84 17.27 2.20
CA LYS A 396 -12.19 17.78 1.92
C LYS A 396 -12.79 17.10 0.69
N ARG A 397 -14.11 16.98 0.62
CA ARG A 397 -14.82 16.58 -0.62
C ARG A 397 -14.40 17.52 -1.76
N GLN A 398 -14.09 16.95 -2.90
CA GLN A 398 -13.83 17.74 -4.10
C GLN A 398 -15.12 18.48 -4.52
N LYS A 399 -15.01 19.74 -4.85
CA LYS A 399 -16.13 20.53 -5.37
C LYS A 399 -16.22 20.34 -6.88
N LEU A 400 -17.43 20.36 -7.43
CA LEU A 400 -17.65 20.23 -8.87
C LEU A 400 -16.91 21.33 -9.65
N ASN A 401 -16.97 22.58 -9.17
CA ASN A 401 -16.25 23.72 -9.78
C ASN A 401 -14.72 23.58 -9.82
N ASN A 402 -14.14 22.55 -9.20
CA ASN A 402 -12.69 22.28 -9.27
C ASN A 402 -12.34 21.27 -10.36
N ILE A 403 -13.32 20.79 -11.12
CA ILE A 403 -13.15 19.76 -12.16
C ILE A 403 -13.83 20.11 -13.49
N ILE A 404 -14.60 21.23 -13.52
CA ILE A 404 -15.17 21.84 -14.71
C ILE A 404 -14.48 23.18 -15.06
#